data_cc31b97c53f3a7a936e0be6f9b71c76c
#
_entry.id   cc31b97c53f3a7a936e0be6f9b71c76c
#
_cell.length_a   1.000
_cell.length_b   1.000
_cell.length_c   1.000
_cell.angle_alpha   90.00
_cell.angle_beta   90.00
_cell.angle_gamma   90.00
#
_symmetry.space_group_name_H-M   'P 1'
#
loop_
_entity.id
_entity.type
_entity.pdbx_description
1 polymer ?
#
loop_
_entity_poly.entity_id
_entity_poly.type
_entity_poly.pdbx_seq_one_letter_code
_entity_poly.pdbx_strand_id
1 'polypeptide(L)'
;MEEKNISIKEINTVVKIFPAFGGGSKKSQEQDTRSLLILHGWNSNSDRWQEVAEPISKKGFRVLVPDLPGFGKSDALENDWNTNQYIDWLEQFIKDFDLKDFYLMGHSFGGALASKLAVKHAQDVEKLFLVSAACRRTKTGKKTSLAAISKIVKLFSFLPFYKLFRKAVYKFIIRKSDYTYVDGTLKQTYLNVISEDLSFHLPFIKVPTVIIWGQKDASTPIEDAYFINKQIKNSKLIIIPEAGHDLNRKQPDILANKIIENI
;
A
#
# COMPACT_ATOMS: atom_id res chain seq x y z
N MET A 1 -11.12 8.16 17.42
CA MET A 1 -11.05 7.06 16.47
C MET A 1 -12.22 6.12 16.75
N GLU A 2 -12.89 5.67 15.71
CA GLU A 2 -13.98 4.68 15.72
C GLU A 2 -13.54 3.48 14.88
N GLU A 3 -13.87 2.26 15.31
CA GLU A 3 -13.66 1.04 14.51
C GLU A 3 -15.05 0.52 14.10
N LYS A 4 -15.28 0.36 12.80
CA LYS A 4 -16.53 -0.16 12.24
C LYS A 4 -16.30 -1.48 11.52
N ASN A 5 -17.23 -2.40 11.70
CA ASN A 5 -17.36 -3.60 10.88
C ASN A 5 -18.46 -3.36 9.85
N ILE A 6 -18.13 -3.51 8.58
CA ILE A 6 -19.07 -3.33 7.46
C ILE A 6 -18.91 -4.48 6.47
N SER A 7 -19.97 -4.85 5.80
CA SER A 7 -19.92 -5.86 4.74
C SER A 7 -19.87 -5.16 3.39
N ILE A 8 -18.79 -5.41 2.63
CA ILE A 8 -18.59 -4.88 1.27
C ILE A 8 -18.40 -6.07 0.33
N LYS A 9 -19.32 -6.25 -0.62
CA LYS A 9 -19.28 -7.41 -1.53
C LYS A 9 -19.14 -8.74 -0.75
N GLU A 10 -19.94 -8.91 0.29
CA GLU A 10 -19.98 -10.10 1.15
C GLU A 10 -18.71 -10.34 1.99
N ILE A 11 -17.74 -9.41 1.98
CA ILE A 11 -16.54 -9.46 2.80
C ILE A 11 -16.74 -8.56 4.01
N ASN A 12 -16.71 -9.13 5.22
CA ASN A 12 -16.69 -8.35 6.44
C ASN A 12 -15.36 -7.61 6.55
N THR A 13 -15.44 -6.31 6.61
CA THR A 13 -14.29 -5.41 6.56
C THR A 13 -14.25 -4.57 7.81
N VAL A 14 -13.10 -4.51 8.45
CA VAL A 14 -12.84 -3.57 9.54
C VAL A 14 -12.29 -2.28 8.96
N VAL A 15 -12.89 -1.16 9.38
CA VAL A 15 -12.48 0.18 8.98
C VAL A 15 -12.23 1.02 10.22
N LYS A 16 -11.05 1.61 10.33
CA LYS A 16 -10.79 2.66 11.32
C LYS A 16 -11.11 4.01 10.75
N ILE A 17 -11.94 4.75 11.47
CA ILE A 17 -12.39 6.09 11.11
C ILE A 17 -11.90 7.06 12.16
N PHE A 18 -11.12 8.04 11.74
CA PHE A 18 -10.68 9.16 12.55
C PHE A 18 -11.52 10.38 12.15
N PRO A 19 -12.46 10.81 13.01
CA PRO A 19 -13.32 11.94 12.69
C PRO A 19 -12.50 13.23 12.59
N ALA A 20 -12.96 14.13 11.75
CA ALA A 20 -12.36 15.47 11.66
C ALA A 20 -12.53 16.22 12.98
N PHE A 21 -11.44 16.78 13.50
CA PHE A 21 -11.48 17.67 14.67
C PHE A 21 -11.44 19.13 14.19
N GLY A 22 -12.35 19.97 14.70
CA GLY A 22 -12.25 21.44 14.55
C GLY A 22 -13.43 22.18 13.92
N GLY A 23 -14.54 21.51 13.64
CA GLY A 23 -15.77 22.20 13.18
C GLY A 23 -16.83 22.29 14.29
N GLY A 24 -17.31 23.51 14.60
CA GLY A 24 -18.36 23.74 15.59
C GLY A 24 -19.70 23.09 15.20
N SER A 25 -20.48 22.67 16.20
CA SER A 25 -21.83 22.09 16.22
C SER A 25 -22.11 20.88 15.29
N LYS A 26 -22.61 19.82 15.91
CA LYS A 26 -22.83 18.47 15.34
C LYS A 26 -23.72 18.35 14.09
N LYS A 27 -24.35 19.40 13.61
CA LYS A 27 -25.33 19.34 12.51
C LYS A 27 -24.83 19.91 11.15
N SER A 28 -23.73 20.65 11.14
CA SER A 28 -23.15 21.21 9.90
C SER A 28 -21.88 20.49 9.41
N GLN A 29 -21.46 19.41 10.08
CA GLN A 29 -20.14 18.79 9.90
C GLN A 29 -20.09 17.63 8.91
N GLU A 30 -21.20 17.02 8.53
CA GLU A 30 -21.20 15.82 7.68
C GLU A 30 -21.07 16.14 6.18
N GLN A 31 -21.42 17.34 5.75
CA GLN A 31 -21.53 17.67 4.32
C GLN A 31 -20.31 18.36 3.68
N ASP A 32 -19.34 18.83 4.49
CA ASP A 32 -18.17 19.56 3.94
C ASP A 32 -16.82 19.06 4.52
N THR A 33 -16.80 17.86 5.08
CA THR A 33 -15.59 17.30 5.68
C THR A 33 -14.77 16.56 4.63
N ARG A 34 -13.64 17.12 4.24
CA ARG A 34 -12.68 16.45 3.34
C ARG A 34 -12.26 15.11 3.91
N SER A 35 -12.29 14.08 3.09
CA SER A 35 -11.90 12.72 3.49
C SER A 35 -10.53 12.35 2.94
N LEU A 36 -9.76 11.59 3.71
CA LEU A 36 -8.53 10.93 3.27
C LEU A 36 -8.73 9.40 3.40
N LEU A 37 -8.66 8.69 2.29
CA LEU A 37 -8.64 7.24 2.26
C LEU A 37 -7.20 6.74 2.24
N ILE A 38 -6.81 5.93 3.24
CA ILE A 38 -5.47 5.34 3.34
C ILE A 38 -5.53 3.84 3.03
N LEU A 39 -4.78 3.41 2.02
CA LEU A 39 -4.62 2.01 1.64
C LEU A 39 -3.26 1.49 2.15
N HIS A 40 -3.30 0.52 3.05
CA HIS A 40 -2.09 -0.05 3.65
C HIS A 40 -1.33 -1.00 2.71
N GLY A 41 -0.09 -1.32 3.04
CA GLY A 41 0.76 -2.25 2.30
C GLY A 41 0.42 -3.72 2.52
N TRP A 42 1.06 -4.60 1.76
CA TRP A 42 0.97 -6.06 1.92
C TRP A 42 1.33 -6.47 3.35
N ASN A 43 0.61 -7.45 3.90
CA ASN A 43 0.82 -7.96 5.26
C ASN A 43 0.81 -6.86 6.34
N SER A 44 0.00 -5.83 6.13
CA SER A 44 -0.24 -4.72 7.05
C SER A 44 -1.72 -4.66 7.44
N ASN A 45 -2.11 -3.66 8.20
CA ASN A 45 -3.47 -3.42 8.66
C ASN A 45 -3.66 -1.95 9.06
N SER A 46 -4.90 -1.58 9.39
CA SER A 46 -5.29 -0.23 9.81
C SER A 46 -4.65 0.22 11.14
N ASP A 47 -4.35 -0.72 12.08
CA ASP A 47 -3.72 -0.39 13.36
C ASP A 47 -2.39 0.34 13.19
N ARG A 48 -1.64 -0.01 12.14
CA ARG A 48 -0.31 0.54 11.87
C ARG A 48 -0.33 1.97 11.31
N TRP A 49 -1.53 2.55 11.14
CA TRP A 49 -1.70 3.88 10.56
C TRP A 49 -2.24 4.91 11.55
N GLN A 50 -2.53 4.51 12.78
CA GLN A 50 -3.10 5.39 13.79
C GLN A 50 -2.23 6.64 14.03
N GLU A 51 -0.92 6.47 14.23
CA GLU A 51 0.01 7.58 14.49
C GLU A 51 0.13 8.56 13.31
N VAL A 52 -0.17 8.14 12.09
CA VAL A 52 -0.22 9.00 10.90
C VAL A 52 -1.60 9.65 10.76
N ALA A 53 -2.68 8.89 11.00
CA ALA A 53 -4.05 9.33 10.77
C ALA A 53 -4.53 10.37 11.81
N GLU A 54 -4.16 10.21 13.09
CA GLU A 54 -4.58 11.11 14.16
C GLU A 54 -4.12 12.56 13.96
N PRO A 55 -2.84 12.87 13.64
CA PRO A 55 -2.43 14.24 13.35
C PRO A 55 -3.18 14.85 12.16
N ILE A 56 -3.46 14.06 11.12
CA ILE A 56 -4.19 14.53 9.93
C ILE A 56 -5.65 14.82 10.30
N SER A 57 -6.29 13.98 11.11
CA SER A 57 -7.67 14.20 11.55
C SER A 57 -7.82 15.49 12.40
N LYS A 58 -6.81 15.82 13.19
CA LYS A 58 -6.73 17.08 13.95
C LYS A 58 -6.63 18.33 13.07
N LYS A 59 -6.33 18.14 11.77
CA LYS A 59 -6.34 19.23 10.77
C LYS A 59 -7.67 19.35 10.01
N GLY A 60 -8.71 18.68 10.48
CA GLY A 60 -10.05 18.77 9.92
C GLY A 60 -10.37 17.77 8.83
N PHE A 61 -9.57 16.71 8.70
CA PHE A 61 -9.83 15.62 7.75
C PHE A 61 -10.50 14.43 8.42
N ARG A 62 -11.51 13.87 7.78
CA ARG A 62 -12.00 12.54 8.10
C ARG A 62 -11.06 11.52 7.48
N VAL A 63 -10.35 10.74 8.30
CA VAL A 63 -9.41 9.73 7.77
C VAL A 63 -10.02 8.34 7.89
N LEU A 64 -10.05 7.61 6.78
CA LEU A 64 -10.56 6.25 6.68
C LEU A 64 -9.40 5.31 6.36
N VAL A 65 -9.27 4.26 7.16
CA VAL A 65 -8.22 3.24 6.98
C VAL A 65 -8.89 1.87 7.04
N PRO A 66 -9.28 1.27 5.92
CA PRO A 66 -9.79 -0.09 5.89
C PRO A 66 -8.66 -1.10 6.09
N ASP A 67 -8.94 -2.20 6.76
CA ASP A 67 -8.19 -3.43 6.58
C ASP A 67 -8.58 -4.01 5.22
N LEU A 68 -7.66 -4.05 4.27
CA LEU A 68 -7.94 -4.60 2.94
C LEU A 68 -8.32 -6.08 3.03
N PRO A 69 -9.19 -6.59 2.14
CA PRO A 69 -9.59 -7.99 2.10
C PRO A 69 -8.41 -8.97 2.18
N GLY A 70 -8.48 -9.93 3.10
CA GLY A 70 -7.40 -10.87 3.38
C GLY A 70 -6.37 -10.39 4.39
N PHE A 71 -6.53 -9.18 4.97
CA PHE A 71 -5.58 -8.60 5.93
C PHE A 71 -6.26 -8.08 7.19
N GLY A 72 -5.44 -7.94 8.26
CA GLY A 72 -5.89 -7.38 9.52
C GLY A 72 -7.01 -8.18 10.16
N LYS A 73 -8.12 -7.51 10.45
CA LYS A 73 -9.34 -8.08 11.02
C LYS A 73 -10.44 -8.29 9.96
N SER A 74 -10.19 -7.92 8.70
CA SER A 74 -11.11 -8.21 7.59
C SER A 74 -11.08 -9.70 7.24
N ASP A 75 -12.17 -10.20 6.64
CA ASP A 75 -12.29 -11.60 6.26
C ASP A 75 -11.14 -12.07 5.37
N ALA A 76 -10.78 -13.33 5.53
CA ALA A 76 -9.88 -14.02 4.62
C ALA A 76 -10.52 -14.16 3.23
N LEU A 77 -9.67 -14.16 2.20
CA LEU A 77 -10.14 -14.38 0.84
C LEU A 77 -10.51 -15.86 0.62
N GLU A 78 -11.69 -16.12 0.13
CA GLU A 78 -12.11 -17.48 -0.26
C GLU A 78 -11.39 -17.95 -1.53
N ASN A 79 -11.18 -17.04 -2.47
CA ASN A 79 -10.50 -17.28 -3.74
C ASN A 79 -9.30 -16.32 -3.89
N ASP A 80 -8.35 -16.66 -4.75
CA ASP A 80 -7.22 -15.80 -5.03
C ASP A 80 -7.65 -14.56 -5.84
N TRP A 81 -7.10 -13.42 -5.44
CA TRP A 81 -7.38 -12.14 -6.06
C TRP A 81 -6.18 -11.64 -6.87
N ASN A 82 -6.46 -10.79 -7.85
CA ASN A 82 -5.50 -9.91 -8.50
C ASN A 82 -5.83 -8.44 -8.17
N THR A 83 -5.12 -7.48 -8.73
CA THR A 83 -5.36 -6.07 -8.44
C THR A 83 -6.73 -5.59 -8.91
N ASN A 84 -7.35 -6.18 -9.95
CA ASN A 84 -8.68 -5.77 -10.43
C ASN A 84 -9.75 -6.05 -9.36
N GLN A 85 -9.74 -7.22 -8.72
CA GLN A 85 -10.71 -7.55 -7.67
C GLN A 85 -10.58 -6.63 -6.45
N TYR A 86 -9.35 -6.23 -6.09
CA TYR A 86 -9.15 -5.19 -5.07
C TYR A 86 -9.72 -3.84 -5.52
N ILE A 87 -9.54 -3.44 -6.79
CA ILE A 87 -10.12 -2.20 -7.31
C ILE A 87 -11.66 -2.26 -7.29
N ASP A 88 -12.25 -3.36 -7.76
CA ASP A 88 -13.72 -3.55 -7.75
C ASP A 88 -14.29 -3.50 -6.32
N TRP A 89 -13.54 -3.99 -5.33
CA TRP A 89 -13.91 -3.87 -3.92
C TRP A 89 -13.77 -2.42 -3.43
N LEU A 90 -12.69 -1.72 -3.79
CA LEU A 90 -12.48 -0.32 -3.44
C LEU A 90 -13.53 0.61 -4.07
N GLU A 91 -13.98 0.35 -5.28
CA GLU A 91 -15.06 1.09 -5.92
C GLU A 91 -16.37 0.98 -5.11
N GLN A 92 -16.68 -0.21 -4.60
CA GLN A 92 -17.84 -0.37 -3.72
C GLN A 92 -17.62 0.33 -2.38
N PHE A 93 -16.41 0.24 -1.81
CA PHE A 93 -16.04 0.97 -0.58
C PHE A 93 -16.26 2.49 -0.74
N ILE A 94 -15.79 3.09 -1.83
CA ILE A 94 -15.97 4.51 -2.13
C ILE A 94 -17.45 4.87 -2.17
N LYS A 95 -18.27 4.03 -2.82
CA LYS A 95 -19.72 4.23 -2.92
C LYS A 95 -20.40 4.11 -1.57
N ASP A 96 -20.08 3.10 -0.76
CA ASP A 96 -20.74 2.83 0.53
C ASP A 96 -20.39 3.90 1.58
N PHE A 97 -19.22 4.55 1.46
CA PHE A 97 -18.83 5.69 2.30
C PHE A 97 -19.15 7.05 1.70
N ASP A 98 -19.81 7.12 0.54
CA ASP A 98 -20.13 8.33 -0.23
C ASP A 98 -18.92 9.27 -0.37
N LEU A 99 -17.76 8.70 -0.75
CA LEU A 99 -16.52 9.46 -0.91
C LEU A 99 -16.54 10.20 -2.24
N LYS A 100 -16.59 11.53 -2.16
CA LYS A 100 -16.46 12.47 -3.27
C LYS A 100 -15.43 13.50 -2.91
N ASP A 101 -14.71 14.04 -3.90
CA ASP A 101 -13.69 15.07 -3.70
C ASP A 101 -12.74 14.73 -2.52
N PHE A 102 -12.23 13.49 -2.54
CA PHE A 102 -11.44 12.93 -1.46
C PHE A 102 -9.95 12.83 -1.81
N TYR A 103 -9.13 12.82 -0.78
CA TYR A 103 -7.70 12.52 -0.88
C TYR A 103 -7.49 11.01 -0.82
N LEU A 104 -6.62 10.50 -1.68
CA LEU A 104 -6.27 9.08 -1.72
C LEU A 104 -4.80 8.88 -1.39
N MET A 105 -4.51 8.05 -0.42
CA MET A 105 -3.14 7.68 -0.08
C MET A 105 -2.96 6.17 -0.14
N GLY A 106 -1.83 5.73 -0.72
CA GLY A 106 -1.47 4.32 -0.71
C GLY A 106 0.00 4.10 -0.40
N HIS A 107 0.26 3.13 0.47
CA HIS A 107 1.60 2.69 0.81
C HIS A 107 1.93 1.34 0.18
N SER A 108 3.08 1.21 -0.46
CA SER A 108 3.58 -0.05 -1.02
C SER A 108 2.54 -0.71 -1.94
N PHE A 109 1.99 -1.88 -1.61
CA PHE A 109 0.89 -2.52 -2.32
C PHE A 109 -0.35 -1.62 -2.42
N GLY A 110 -0.76 -0.99 -1.30
CA GLY A 110 -1.83 0.02 -1.30
C GLY A 110 -1.53 1.18 -2.25
N GLY A 111 -0.26 1.55 -2.42
CA GLY A 111 0.18 2.56 -3.40
C GLY A 111 -0.03 2.10 -4.85
N ALA A 112 0.20 0.83 -5.13
CA ALA A 112 -0.10 0.24 -6.44
C ALA A 112 -1.62 0.28 -6.72
N LEU A 113 -2.45 -0.09 -5.74
CA LEU A 113 -3.91 0.02 -5.86
C LEU A 113 -4.37 1.47 -6.02
N ALA A 114 -3.83 2.40 -5.20
CA ALA A 114 -4.16 3.82 -5.27
C ALA A 114 -3.83 4.43 -6.64
N SER A 115 -2.69 4.06 -7.24
CA SER A 115 -2.33 4.52 -8.59
C SER A 115 -3.33 4.09 -9.65
N LYS A 116 -3.81 2.86 -9.60
CA LYS A 116 -4.80 2.31 -10.52
C LYS A 116 -6.19 2.94 -10.30
N LEU A 117 -6.57 3.11 -9.03
CA LEU A 117 -7.83 3.73 -8.64
C LEU A 117 -7.90 5.20 -9.08
N ALA A 118 -6.81 5.96 -8.91
CA ALA A 118 -6.75 7.36 -9.31
C ALA A 118 -6.90 7.59 -10.83
N VAL A 119 -6.62 6.60 -11.66
CA VAL A 119 -6.92 6.66 -13.10
C VAL A 119 -8.41 6.46 -13.36
N LYS A 120 -9.06 5.53 -12.65
CA LYS A 120 -10.49 5.22 -12.81
C LYS A 120 -11.40 6.31 -12.22
N HIS A 121 -11.00 6.89 -11.10
CA HIS A 121 -11.77 7.88 -10.31
C HIS A 121 -11.12 9.27 -10.32
N ALA A 122 -10.60 9.69 -11.46
CA ALA A 122 -9.91 10.97 -11.60
C ALA A 122 -10.80 12.19 -11.28
N GLN A 123 -12.12 12.06 -11.38
CA GLN A 123 -13.09 13.09 -11.05
C GLN A 123 -13.40 13.18 -9.56
N ASP A 124 -13.20 12.10 -8.80
CA ASP A 124 -13.56 12.01 -7.38
C ASP A 124 -12.33 12.20 -6.46
N VAL A 125 -11.12 12.00 -7.02
CA VAL A 125 -9.85 12.10 -6.27
C VAL A 125 -9.26 13.50 -6.45
N GLU A 126 -9.26 14.31 -5.40
CA GLU A 126 -8.64 15.65 -5.42
C GLU A 126 -7.10 15.60 -5.46
N LYS A 127 -6.52 14.66 -4.72
CA LYS A 127 -5.06 14.49 -4.65
C LYS A 127 -4.67 13.05 -4.31
N LEU A 128 -3.60 12.61 -4.91
CA LEU A 128 -3.01 11.29 -4.69
C LEU A 128 -1.70 11.40 -3.91
N PHE A 129 -1.54 10.57 -2.86
CA PHE A 129 -0.29 10.39 -2.15
C PHE A 129 0.23 8.97 -2.39
N LEU A 130 1.41 8.84 -2.98
CA LEU A 130 2.10 7.57 -3.22
C LEU A 130 3.28 7.45 -2.26
N VAL A 131 3.13 6.60 -1.25
CA VAL A 131 4.16 6.38 -0.22
C VAL A 131 4.86 5.05 -0.49
N SER A 132 6.14 5.08 -0.87
CA SER A 132 6.92 3.86 -1.20
C SER A 132 6.15 2.88 -2.10
N ALA A 133 5.45 3.39 -3.11
CA ALA A 133 4.43 2.68 -3.88
C ALA A 133 5.01 1.58 -4.79
N ALA A 134 4.46 0.37 -4.72
CA ALA A 134 4.94 -0.79 -5.48
C ALA A 134 4.32 -0.87 -6.89
N CYS A 135 4.38 0.22 -7.68
CA CYS A 135 3.76 0.31 -9.00
C CYS A 135 4.61 -0.35 -10.12
N ARG A 136 5.93 -0.39 -9.95
CA ARG A 136 6.86 -0.86 -10.97
C ARG A 136 7.38 -2.25 -10.65
N ARG A 137 7.46 -3.10 -11.68
CA ARG A 137 8.13 -4.40 -11.60
C ARG A 137 9.42 -4.36 -12.41
N THR A 138 10.51 -3.99 -11.76
CA THR A 138 11.82 -4.17 -12.40
C THR A 138 12.12 -5.65 -12.47
N LYS A 139 12.45 -6.14 -13.65
CA LYS A 139 13.10 -7.46 -13.84
C LYS A 139 14.51 -7.36 -13.25
N THR A 140 14.61 -7.01 -11.96
CA THR A 140 15.90 -6.94 -11.29
C THR A 140 16.49 -8.34 -11.22
N GLY A 141 17.82 -8.43 -11.38
CA GLY A 141 18.63 -9.64 -11.38
C GLY A 141 18.51 -10.58 -10.17
N LYS A 142 17.52 -10.35 -9.29
CA LYS A 142 17.16 -11.27 -8.20
C LYS A 142 16.64 -12.62 -8.72
N LYS A 143 15.93 -12.65 -9.88
CA LYS A 143 15.57 -13.93 -10.52
C LYS A 143 16.79 -14.65 -11.05
N THR A 144 17.76 -13.91 -11.61
CA THR A 144 19.04 -14.46 -12.06
C THR A 144 19.92 -14.88 -10.89
N SER A 145 19.93 -14.14 -9.78
CA SER A 145 20.67 -14.52 -8.57
C SER A 145 20.05 -15.73 -7.86
N LEU A 146 18.72 -15.82 -7.74
CA LEU A 146 18.04 -16.99 -7.17
C LEU A 146 18.19 -18.24 -8.04
N ALA A 147 18.14 -18.08 -9.36
CA ALA A 147 18.40 -19.18 -10.29
C ALA A 147 19.90 -19.62 -10.26
N ALA A 148 20.83 -18.67 -10.15
CA ALA A 148 22.24 -18.94 -9.98
C ALA A 148 22.54 -19.62 -8.63
N ILE A 149 21.93 -19.10 -7.53
CA ILE A 149 22.04 -19.72 -6.20
C ILE A 149 21.42 -21.12 -6.19
N SER A 150 20.26 -21.31 -6.85
CA SER A 150 19.65 -22.64 -6.99
C SER A 150 20.56 -23.62 -7.73
N LYS A 151 21.27 -23.18 -8.79
CA LYS A 151 22.26 -23.98 -9.51
C LYS A 151 23.48 -24.30 -8.62
N ILE A 152 23.98 -23.30 -7.87
CA ILE A 152 25.10 -23.49 -6.95
C ILE A 152 24.70 -24.46 -5.82
N VAL A 153 23.51 -24.25 -5.20
CA VAL A 153 23.01 -25.15 -4.14
C VAL A 153 22.83 -26.58 -4.66
N LYS A 154 22.37 -26.77 -5.92
CA LYS A 154 22.28 -28.09 -6.55
C LYS A 154 23.66 -28.75 -6.76
N LEU A 155 24.70 -27.98 -6.95
CA LEU A 155 26.07 -28.51 -7.12
C LEU A 155 26.54 -29.29 -5.87
N PHE A 156 25.98 -28.92 -4.69
CA PHE A 156 26.29 -29.58 -3.41
C PHE A 156 25.31 -30.70 -3.04
N SER A 157 24.47 -31.16 -4.00
CA SER A 157 23.44 -32.17 -3.76
C SER A 157 23.98 -33.55 -3.35
N PHE A 158 25.27 -33.80 -3.54
CA PHE A 158 25.98 -35.05 -3.16
C PHE A 158 26.37 -35.07 -1.66
N LEU A 159 26.26 -33.96 -0.93
CA LEU A 159 26.63 -33.92 0.49
C LEU A 159 25.56 -34.57 1.38
N PRO A 160 25.96 -35.35 2.41
CA PRO A 160 25.03 -36.09 3.27
C PRO A 160 24.05 -35.16 4.01
N PHE A 161 24.43 -33.91 4.25
CA PHE A 161 23.58 -32.90 4.92
C PHE A 161 22.93 -31.90 3.96
N TYR A 162 22.90 -32.19 2.66
CA TYR A 162 22.36 -31.31 1.63
C TYR A 162 20.96 -30.74 1.93
N LYS A 163 20.04 -31.58 2.44
CA LYS A 163 18.67 -31.16 2.78
C LYS A 163 18.65 -30.07 3.86
N LEU A 164 19.52 -30.20 4.87
CA LEU A 164 19.65 -29.22 5.96
C LEU A 164 20.30 -27.93 5.46
N PHE A 165 21.39 -28.06 4.71
CA PHE A 165 22.09 -26.93 4.08
C PHE A 165 21.18 -26.15 3.11
N ARG A 166 20.48 -26.85 2.24
CA ARG A 166 19.48 -26.26 1.37
C ARG A 166 18.40 -25.50 2.16
N LYS A 167 17.84 -26.08 3.22
CA LYS A 167 16.83 -25.46 4.07
C LYS A 167 17.37 -24.20 4.76
N ALA A 168 18.62 -24.23 5.23
CA ALA A 168 19.28 -23.08 5.86
C ALA A 168 19.54 -21.95 4.85
N VAL A 169 20.09 -22.26 3.67
CA VAL A 169 20.34 -21.28 2.60
C VAL A 169 19.03 -20.64 2.12
N TYR A 170 18.01 -21.45 1.86
CA TYR A 170 16.69 -20.91 1.47
C TYR A 170 16.05 -20.10 2.60
N LYS A 171 16.14 -20.54 3.86
CA LYS A 171 15.64 -19.78 5.01
C LYS A 171 16.35 -18.44 5.16
N PHE A 172 17.65 -18.37 4.90
CA PHE A 172 18.44 -17.13 4.98
C PHE A 172 18.13 -16.18 3.82
N ILE A 173 17.97 -16.71 2.60
CA ILE A 173 17.71 -15.92 1.38
C ILE A 173 16.25 -15.46 1.30
N ILE A 174 15.32 -16.34 1.67
CA ILE A 174 13.86 -16.09 1.60
C ILE A 174 13.38 -15.28 2.81
N ARG A 175 14.15 -15.25 3.93
CA ARG A 175 13.80 -14.48 5.14
C ARG A 175 13.58 -12.98 4.91
N LYS A 176 13.86 -12.47 3.70
CA LYS A 176 13.59 -11.10 3.25
C LYS A 176 12.36 -10.98 2.34
N SER A 177 11.59 -12.04 2.12
CA SER A 177 10.43 -12.03 1.22
C SER A 177 9.15 -12.28 2.00
N ASP A 178 8.14 -11.46 1.79
CA ASP A 178 6.80 -11.62 2.38
C ASP A 178 6.13 -12.95 2.00
N TYR A 179 6.67 -13.63 0.96
CA TYR A 179 6.22 -14.93 0.49
C TYR A 179 6.28 -16.06 1.54
N THR A 180 7.15 -15.96 2.54
CA THR A 180 7.33 -17.01 3.57
C THR A 180 6.28 -17.01 4.66
N TYR A 181 5.48 -15.94 4.74
CA TYR A 181 4.50 -15.75 5.81
C TYR A 181 3.06 -15.94 5.34
N VAL A 182 2.86 -16.41 4.10
CA VAL A 182 1.54 -16.47 3.49
C VAL A 182 1.29 -17.89 2.97
N ASP A 183 0.16 -18.48 3.38
CA ASP A 183 -0.29 -19.79 2.95
C ASP A 183 -1.64 -19.72 2.22
N GLY A 184 -2.01 -20.78 1.51
CA GLY A 184 -3.31 -20.93 0.86
C GLY A 184 -3.60 -19.85 -0.20
N THR A 185 -4.83 -19.35 -0.22
CA THR A 185 -5.39 -18.39 -1.18
C THR A 185 -4.59 -17.09 -1.23
N LEU A 186 -4.15 -16.59 -0.07
CA LEU A 186 -3.39 -15.35 0.03
C LEU A 186 -2.01 -15.46 -0.63
N LYS A 187 -1.43 -16.66 -0.67
CA LYS A 187 -0.17 -16.92 -1.39
C LYS A 187 -0.32 -16.78 -2.90
N GLN A 188 -1.40 -17.30 -3.48
CA GLN A 188 -1.65 -17.13 -4.91
C GLN A 188 -2.00 -15.68 -5.23
N THR A 189 -2.79 -15.02 -4.37
CA THR A 189 -3.06 -13.58 -4.45
C THR A 189 -1.76 -12.75 -4.46
N TYR A 190 -0.80 -13.09 -3.57
CA TYR A 190 0.52 -12.43 -3.58
C TYR A 190 1.22 -12.58 -4.92
N LEU A 191 1.25 -13.80 -5.47
CA LEU A 191 1.90 -14.06 -6.77
C LEU A 191 1.22 -13.29 -7.90
N ASN A 192 -0.13 -13.23 -7.91
CA ASN A 192 -0.90 -12.49 -8.89
C ASN A 192 -0.54 -10.99 -8.83
N VAL A 193 -0.57 -10.41 -7.62
CA VAL A 193 -0.29 -8.99 -7.39
C VAL A 193 1.15 -8.61 -7.76
N ILE A 194 2.16 -9.42 -7.35
CA ILE A 194 3.56 -9.09 -7.66
C ILE A 194 3.96 -9.37 -9.10
N SER A 195 3.16 -10.11 -9.86
CA SER A 195 3.40 -10.35 -11.28
C SER A 195 2.93 -9.20 -12.17
N GLU A 196 1.99 -8.38 -11.68
CA GLU A 196 1.40 -7.28 -12.42
C GLU A 196 2.29 -6.04 -12.32
N ASP A 197 2.73 -5.53 -13.47
CA ASP A 197 3.44 -4.26 -13.59
C ASP A 197 2.42 -3.15 -13.85
N LEU A 198 2.24 -2.25 -12.89
CA LEU A 198 1.28 -1.15 -13.00
C LEU A 198 1.91 0.14 -13.50
N SER A 199 3.19 0.12 -13.88
CA SER A 199 3.90 1.32 -14.33
C SER A 199 3.29 1.95 -15.60
N PHE A 200 2.62 1.15 -16.43
CA PHE A 200 1.96 1.64 -17.63
C PHE A 200 0.71 2.51 -17.37
N HIS A 201 0.13 2.45 -16.15
CA HIS A 201 -0.99 3.32 -15.76
C HIS A 201 -0.52 4.73 -15.35
N LEU A 202 0.72 4.86 -14.88
CA LEU A 202 1.24 6.12 -14.30
C LEU A 202 1.08 7.35 -15.19
N PRO A 203 1.34 7.28 -16.53
CA PRO A 203 1.16 8.44 -17.42
C PRO A 203 -0.29 8.92 -17.55
N PHE A 204 -1.26 8.10 -17.18
CA PHE A 204 -2.68 8.42 -17.24
C PHE A 204 -3.23 9.04 -15.95
N ILE A 205 -2.42 9.09 -14.89
CA ILE A 205 -2.78 9.79 -13.65
C ILE A 205 -2.77 11.29 -13.92
N LYS A 206 -3.96 11.91 -13.84
CA LYS A 206 -4.17 13.35 -14.07
C LYS A 206 -4.25 14.15 -12.78
N VAL A 207 -4.60 13.50 -11.68
CA VAL A 207 -4.76 14.14 -10.37
C VAL A 207 -3.42 14.62 -9.82
N PRO A 208 -3.37 15.76 -9.10
CA PRO A 208 -2.18 16.22 -8.41
C PRO A 208 -1.63 15.12 -7.51
N THR A 209 -0.36 14.78 -7.65
CA THR A 209 0.23 13.63 -6.97
C THR A 209 1.45 14.04 -6.14
N VAL A 210 1.49 13.59 -4.90
CA VAL A 210 2.66 13.71 -4.02
C VAL A 210 3.27 12.33 -3.80
N ILE A 211 4.54 12.21 -4.15
CA ILE A 211 5.31 10.96 -4.03
C ILE A 211 6.23 11.12 -2.83
N ILE A 212 6.10 10.26 -1.81
CA ILE A 212 6.90 10.30 -0.59
C ILE A 212 7.69 9.00 -0.49
N TRP A 213 9.01 9.10 -0.30
CA TRP A 213 9.86 7.93 -0.32
C TRP A 213 11.00 7.99 0.68
N GLY A 214 11.30 6.86 1.31
CA GLY A 214 12.48 6.73 2.13
C GLY A 214 13.75 6.55 1.28
N GLN A 215 14.80 7.32 1.56
CA GLN A 215 16.07 7.26 0.83
C GLN A 215 16.72 5.88 0.87
N LYS A 216 16.56 5.17 2.01
CA LYS A 216 17.12 3.83 2.25
C LYS A 216 16.08 2.71 2.10
N ASP A 217 15.05 2.93 1.29
CA ASP A 217 14.04 1.91 1.05
C ASP A 217 14.64 0.71 0.29
N ALA A 218 14.68 -0.44 0.98
CA ALA A 218 15.23 -1.68 0.42
C ALA A 218 14.16 -2.58 -0.23
N SER A 219 12.87 -2.27 -0.05
CA SER A 219 11.74 -3.04 -0.59
C SER A 219 11.30 -2.51 -1.95
N THR A 220 11.10 -1.20 -2.03
CA THR A 220 10.87 -0.45 -3.26
C THR A 220 12.02 0.55 -3.43
N PRO A 221 12.99 0.27 -4.33
CA PRO A 221 14.18 1.10 -4.47
C PRO A 221 13.84 2.55 -4.84
N ILE A 222 14.68 3.51 -4.40
CA ILE A 222 14.49 4.95 -4.66
C ILE A 222 14.39 5.28 -6.16
N GLU A 223 14.97 4.46 -7.01
CA GLU A 223 14.88 4.55 -8.47
C GLU A 223 13.44 4.42 -8.96
N ASP A 224 12.59 3.69 -8.22
CA ASP A 224 11.17 3.59 -8.54
C ASP A 224 10.44 4.90 -8.23
N ALA A 225 10.85 5.63 -7.18
CA ALA A 225 10.32 6.96 -6.88
C ALA A 225 10.64 7.97 -8.01
N TYR A 226 11.88 8.01 -8.46
CA TYR A 226 12.29 8.85 -9.60
C TYR A 226 11.56 8.47 -10.89
N PHE A 227 11.40 7.17 -11.13
CA PHE A 227 10.66 6.68 -12.28
C PHE A 227 9.18 7.12 -12.22
N ILE A 228 8.50 6.91 -11.10
CA ILE A 228 7.08 7.30 -10.91
C ILE A 228 6.93 8.81 -11.11
N ASN A 229 7.82 9.62 -10.51
CA ASN A 229 7.80 11.07 -10.65
C ASN A 229 7.98 11.53 -12.10
N LYS A 230 8.80 10.83 -12.88
CA LYS A 230 8.98 11.11 -14.30
C LYS A 230 7.74 10.76 -15.14
N GLN A 231 6.98 9.71 -14.74
CA GLN A 231 5.81 9.25 -15.49
C GLN A 231 4.56 10.10 -15.20
N ILE A 232 4.39 10.58 -13.96
CA ILE A 232 3.23 11.38 -13.56
C ILE A 232 3.56 12.86 -13.73
N LYS A 233 2.99 13.50 -14.75
CA LYS A 233 3.32 14.90 -15.12
C LYS A 233 3.05 15.90 -14.00
N ASN A 234 1.94 15.74 -13.27
CA ASN A 234 1.56 16.62 -12.15
C ASN A 234 1.95 15.98 -10.81
N SER A 235 3.24 15.73 -10.62
CA SER A 235 3.73 15.12 -9.39
C SER A 235 4.87 15.89 -8.74
N LYS A 236 4.89 15.85 -7.39
CA LYS A 236 5.95 16.36 -6.52
C LYS A 236 6.60 15.20 -5.79
N LEU A 237 7.92 15.10 -5.88
CA LEU A 237 8.70 14.06 -5.18
C LEU A 237 9.30 14.62 -3.89
N ILE A 238 9.12 13.87 -2.80
CA ILE A 238 9.68 14.15 -1.47
C ILE A 238 10.47 12.92 -1.03
N ILE A 239 11.78 13.08 -0.87
CA ILE A 239 12.66 12.04 -0.32
C ILE A 239 12.90 12.33 1.16
N ILE A 240 12.67 11.33 2.01
CA ILE A 240 12.96 11.41 3.45
C ILE A 240 14.33 10.78 3.70
N PRO A 241 15.32 11.57 4.10
CA PRO A 241 16.67 11.08 4.38
C PRO A 241 16.66 10.00 5.46
N GLU A 242 17.58 9.03 5.34
CA GLU A 242 17.78 7.94 6.32
C GLU A 242 16.57 7.00 6.52
N ALA A 243 15.41 7.29 5.92
CA ALA A 243 14.20 6.49 6.06
C ALA A 243 14.21 5.26 5.15
N GLY A 244 13.61 4.18 5.63
CA GLY A 244 13.38 2.93 4.88
C GLY A 244 11.94 2.82 4.41
N HIS A 245 11.50 1.57 4.14
CA HIS A 245 10.17 1.26 3.63
C HIS A 245 9.02 1.56 4.61
N ASP A 246 9.26 1.32 5.91
CA ASP A 246 8.24 1.39 6.97
C ASP A 246 8.08 2.83 7.52
N LEU A 247 7.87 3.83 6.67
CA LEU A 247 7.72 5.24 7.05
C LEU A 247 6.61 5.44 8.09
N ASN A 248 5.47 4.80 7.89
CA ASN A 248 4.30 4.89 8.77
C ASN A 248 4.54 4.35 10.19
N ARG A 249 5.57 3.53 10.39
CA ARG A 249 5.89 2.91 11.69
C ARG A 249 7.13 3.50 12.34
N LYS A 250 8.12 3.87 11.55
CA LYS A 250 9.42 4.33 12.06
C LYS A 250 9.53 5.84 12.14
N GLN A 251 8.77 6.54 11.32
CA GLN A 251 8.77 8.00 11.22
C GLN A 251 7.36 8.55 10.95
N PRO A 252 6.33 8.12 11.76
CA PRO A 252 4.94 8.48 11.53
C PRO A 252 4.72 9.99 11.54
N ASP A 253 5.36 10.71 12.46
CA ASP A 253 5.24 12.18 12.56
C ASP A 253 5.77 12.87 11.31
N ILE A 254 6.91 12.42 10.77
CA ILE A 254 7.48 12.99 9.54
C ILE A 254 6.54 12.73 8.37
N LEU A 255 6.02 11.51 8.25
CA LEU A 255 5.07 11.16 7.20
C LEU A 255 3.79 11.99 7.30
N ALA A 256 3.19 12.07 8.50
CA ALA A 256 1.98 12.85 8.73
C ALA A 256 2.19 14.33 8.39
N ASN A 257 3.30 14.93 8.83
CA ASN A 257 3.63 16.32 8.52
C ASN A 257 3.79 16.54 7.00
N LYS A 258 4.47 15.62 6.28
CA LYS A 258 4.62 15.74 4.82
C LYS A 258 3.29 15.61 4.08
N ILE A 259 2.35 14.85 4.61
CA ILE A 259 0.99 14.78 4.08
C ILE A 259 0.28 16.12 4.37
N ILE A 260 0.27 16.58 5.62
CA ILE A 260 -0.39 17.82 6.05
C ILE A 260 0.13 19.05 5.29
N GLU A 261 1.43 19.17 5.04
CA GLU A 261 2.04 20.24 4.26
C GLU A 261 1.60 20.26 2.78
N ASN A 262 1.02 19.19 2.30
CA ASN A 262 0.69 19.00 0.89
C ASN A 262 -0.80 18.64 0.63
N ILE A 263 -1.63 18.76 1.66
CA ILE A 263 -3.10 18.65 1.55
C ILE A 263 -3.68 19.95 1.01
#